data_271c2f76d3b1ede491d9c705ac734c07
#
_entry.id   271c2f76d3b1ede491d9c705ac734c07
#
_cell.length_a   1.000
_cell.length_b   1.000
_cell.length_c   1.000
_cell.angle_alpha   90.00
_cell.angle_beta   90.00
_cell.angle_gamma   90.00
#
_symmetry.space_group_name_H-M   'P 1'
#
loop_
_entity.id
_entity.type
_entity.pdbx_description
1 polymer ?
#
loop_
_entity_poly.entity_id
_entity_poly.type
_entity_poly.pdbx_seq_one_letter_code
_entity_poly.pdbx_strand_id
1 'polypeptide(L)'
;GSQSLGTCSGGAQTSTLSITNTSGSTAYVKVEYSLDSGSNWSTADANASINTGTGSLFNQSVSDGSAITWRFTSSDTSGDFTGLTPTTISVSATVNCPQPVTVSSSQSLGSCSGSGTAQSTLTVTNTSGSTAYVKVEYSTDGGSNWSTADEAPLY
;
A
#
# COMPACT_ATOMS: atom_id res chain seq x y z
N GLY A 1 -11.58 18.70 -1.92
CA GLY A 1 -11.15 17.44 -1.31
C GLY A 1 -9.79 16.99 -1.78
N SER A 2 -9.13 16.21 -0.98
CA SER A 2 -7.83 15.60 -1.30
C SER A 2 -7.81 14.14 -0.84
N GLN A 3 -6.96 13.33 -1.46
CA GLN A 3 -6.79 11.92 -1.14
C GLN A 3 -5.34 11.63 -0.76
N SER A 4 -5.14 10.69 0.17
CA SER A 4 -3.84 10.13 0.53
C SER A 4 -3.91 8.62 0.70
N LEU A 5 -2.77 7.94 0.56
CA LEU A 5 -2.59 6.53 0.90
C LEU A 5 -1.74 6.43 2.15
N GLY A 6 -2.17 5.62 3.10
CA GLY A 6 -1.44 5.28 4.32
C GLY A 6 -0.31 4.29 4.08
N THR A 7 0.27 3.78 5.16
CA THR A 7 1.29 2.70 5.10
C THR A 7 0.64 1.34 4.85
N CYS A 8 1.40 0.42 4.26
CA CYS A 8 0.95 -0.95 4.06
C CYS A 8 0.80 -1.70 5.39
N SER A 9 -0.29 -2.43 5.53
CA SER A 9 -0.53 -3.36 6.64
C SER A 9 -1.35 -4.54 6.14
N GLY A 10 -0.86 -5.77 6.34
CA GLY A 10 -1.55 -6.98 5.92
C GLY A 10 -1.87 -7.08 4.43
N GLY A 11 -1.02 -6.51 3.56
CA GLY A 11 -1.23 -6.55 2.10
C GLY A 11 -2.26 -5.54 1.59
N ALA A 12 -2.57 -4.51 2.38
CA ALA A 12 -3.47 -3.43 1.99
C ALA A 12 -2.94 -2.07 2.47
N GLN A 13 -3.42 -0.99 1.87
CA GLN A 13 -3.25 0.39 2.35
C GLN A 13 -4.61 1.00 2.67
N THR A 14 -4.65 1.89 3.66
CA THR A 14 -5.84 2.71 3.89
C THR A 14 -5.77 3.93 2.98
N SER A 15 -6.75 4.08 2.10
CA SER A 15 -6.99 5.32 1.36
C SER A 15 -7.86 6.23 2.20
N THR A 16 -7.45 7.48 2.39
CA THR A 16 -8.18 8.49 3.12
C THR A 16 -8.58 9.63 2.19
N LEU A 17 -9.87 9.89 2.06
CA LEU A 17 -10.41 11.09 1.45
C LEU A 17 -10.64 12.15 2.53
N SER A 18 -10.04 13.32 2.36
CA SER A 18 -10.28 14.50 3.20
C SER A 18 -11.15 15.49 2.43
N ILE A 19 -12.25 15.92 3.01
CA ILE A 19 -13.15 16.95 2.47
C ILE A 19 -13.24 18.07 3.49
N THR A 20 -12.95 19.32 3.07
CA THR A 20 -13.08 20.52 3.89
C THR A 20 -14.23 21.36 3.34
N ASN A 21 -15.14 21.78 4.19
CA ASN A 21 -16.20 22.71 3.84
C ASN A 21 -15.70 24.15 3.96
N THR A 22 -15.59 24.85 2.83
CA THR A 22 -15.21 26.26 2.74
C THR A 22 -16.39 27.20 2.46
N SER A 23 -17.62 26.67 2.46
CA SER A 23 -18.83 27.46 2.29
C SER A 23 -19.20 28.23 3.56
N GLY A 24 -20.13 29.18 3.48
CA GLY A 24 -20.63 29.94 4.62
C GLY A 24 -21.69 29.22 5.47
N SER A 25 -22.05 27.98 5.12
CA SER A 25 -23.08 27.17 5.80
C SER A 25 -22.63 25.72 5.95
N THR A 26 -23.36 24.93 6.74
CA THR A 26 -23.14 23.47 6.82
C THR A 26 -23.38 22.85 5.44
N ALA A 27 -22.46 21.97 5.02
CA ALA A 27 -22.59 21.16 3.82
C ALA A 27 -22.91 19.71 4.18
N TYR A 28 -23.77 19.10 3.41
CA TYR A 28 -24.04 17.66 3.46
C TYR A 28 -23.33 17.02 2.28
N VAL A 29 -22.67 15.88 2.49
CA VAL A 29 -21.92 15.20 1.45
C VAL A 29 -22.29 13.73 1.38
N LYS A 30 -22.55 13.25 0.17
CA LYS A 30 -22.57 11.84 -0.18
C LYS A 30 -21.19 11.45 -0.69
N VAL A 31 -20.57 10.46 -0.08
CA VAL A 31 -19.22 10.00 -0.43
C VAL A 31 -19.27 8.58 -0.95
N GLU A 32 -18.66 8.36 -2.09
CA GLU A 32 -18.62 7.07 -2.77
C GLU A 32 -17.19 6.76 -3.23
N TYR A 33 -16.86 5.47 -3.32
CA TYR A 33 -15.59 5.00 -3.86
C TYR A 33 -15.80 3.89 -4.88
N SER A 34 -14.83 3.73 -5.76
CA SER A 34 -14.74 2.66 -6.75
C SER A 34 -13.37 2.01 -6.70
N LEU A 35 -13.32 0.69 -6.78
CA LEU A 35 -12.09 -0.11 -6.87
C LEU A 35 -11.86 -0.66 -8.29
N ASP A 36 -12.71 -0.29 -9.25
CA ASP A 36 -12.69 -0.76 -10.64
C ASP A 36 -12.69 0.40 -11.65
N SER A 37 -11.96 1.46 -11.30
CA SER A 37 -11.78 2.66 -12.15
C SER A 37 -13.08 3.39 -12.48
N GLY A 38 -14.06 3.34 -11.59
CA GLY A 38 -15.32 4.07 -11.72
C GLY A 38 -16.44 3.30 -12.41
N SER A 39 -16.25 2.00 -12.68
CA SER A 39 -17.30 1.16 -13.30
C SER A 39 -18.43 0.85 -12.31
N ASN A 40 -18.08 0.58 -11.05
CA ASN A 40 -19.05 0.39 -9.96
C ASN A 40 -18.69 1.27 -8.77
N TRP A 41 -19.71 1.78 -8.08
CA TRP A 41 -19.55 2.69 -6.95
C TRP A 41 -20.20 2.13 -5.69
N SER A 42 -19.46 2.18 -4.60
CA SER A 42 -19.90 1.82 -3.26
C SER A 42 -20.02 3.08 -2.41
N THR A 43 -21.04 3.16 -1.56
CA THR A 43 -21.25 4.31 -0.65
C THR A 43 -20.37 4.13 0.58
N ALA A 44 -19.50 5.11 0.83
CA ALA A 44 -18.74 5.22 2.08
C ALA A 44 -19.56 5.98 3.16
N ASP A 45 -20.25 7.03 2.76
CA ASP A 45 -21.19 7.77 3.59
C ASP A 45 -22.32 8.36 2.72
N ALA A 46 -23.56 8.18 3.14
CA ALA A 46 -24.72 8.61 2.35
C ALA A 46 -25.10 10.07 2.60
N ASN A 47 -24.70 10.67 3.74
CA ASN A 47 -25.15 12.01 4.13
C ASN A 47 -24.32 12.60 5.29
N ALA A 48 -22.99 12.62 5.16
CA ALA A 48 -22.13 13.23 6.16
C ALA A 48 -22.36 14.75 6.26
N SER A 49 -22.45 15.28 7.47
CA SER A 49 -22.59 16.72 7.73
C SER A 49 -21.21 17.32 8.04
N ILE A 50 -20.81 18.38 7.34
CA ILE A 50 -19.54 19.07 7.53
C ILE A 50 -19.82 20.55 7.81
N ASN A 51 -19.52 21.00 9.01
CA ASN A 51 -19.69 22.41 9.39
C ASN A 51 -18.72 23.32 8.64
N THR A 52 -19.11 24.59 8.51
CA THR A 52 -18.26 25.64 7.92
C THR A 52 -16.88 25.67 8.56
N GLY A 53 -15.82 25.68 7.72
CA GLY A 53 -14.43 25.76 8.16
C GLY A 53 -13.88 24.47 8.77
N THR A 54 -14.66 23.38 8.79
CA THR A 54 -14.23 22.07 9.30
C THR A 54 -14.04 21.07 8.16
N GLY A 55 -13.38 19.94 8.46
CA GLY A 55 -13.18 18.83 7.53
C GLY A 55 -13.66 17.51 8.10
N SER A 56 -13.89 16.57 7.20
CA SER A 56 -14.18 15.15 7.53
C SER A 56 -13.25 14.23 6.75
N LEU A 57 -12.93 13.08 7.35
CA LEU A 57 -12.08 12.04 6.78
C LEU A 57 -12.93 10.78 6.54
N PHE A 58 -12.76 10.21 5.35
CA PHE A 58 -13.41 8.96 4.92
C PHE A 58 -12.33 7.96 4.55
N ASN A 59 -12.38 6.76 5.13
CA ASN A 59 -11.33 5.77 5.01
C ASN A 59 -11.84 4.50 4.32
N GLN A 60 -11.03 3.94 3.43
CA GLN A 60 -11.28 2.67 2.76
C GLN A 60 -9.99 1.86 2.68
N SER A 61 -10.06 0.60 3.08
CA SER A 61 -8.95 -0.35 2.86
C SER A 61 -8.89 -0.77 1.41
N VAL A 62 -7.70 -0.72 0.82
CA VAL A 62 -7.46 -1.02 -0.60
C VAL A 62 -6.37 -2.08 -0.68
N SER A 63 -6.69 -3.22 -1.27
CA SER A 63 -5.76 -4.34 -1.43
C SER A 63 -4.61 -4.01 -2.38
N ASP A 64 -3.50 -4.72 -2.21
CA ASP A 64 -2.36 -4.68 -3.12
C ASP A 64 -2.78 -4.94 -4.57
N GLY A 65 -2.18 -4.24 -5.51
CA GLY A 65 -2.50 -4.28 -6.94
C GLY A 65 -3.77 -3.52 -7.34
N SER A 66 -4.56 -3.00 -6.39
CA SER A 66 -5.79 -2.26 -6.66
C SER A 66 -5.57 -0.75 -6.63
N ALA A 67 -6.36 -0.01 -7.40
CA ALA A 67 -6.47 1.44 -7.31
C ALA A 67 -7.83 1.83 -6.75
N ILE A 68 -7.92 2.99 -6.11
CA ILE A 68 -9.18 3.52 -5.63
C ILE A 68 -9.46 4.89 -6.24
N THR A 69 -10.70 5.07 -6.65
CA THR A 69 -11.23 6.36 -7.10
C THR A 69 -12.32 6.79 -6.13
N TRP A 70 -12.22 8.01 -5.64
CA TRP A 70 -13.24 8.63 -4.80
C TRP A 70 -14.07 9.64 -5.60
N ARG A 71 -15.34 9.77 -5.22
CA ARG A 71 -16.16 10.90 -5.62
C ARG A 71 -17.03 11.36 -4.45
N PHE A 72 -17.41 12.62 -4.44
CA PHE A 72 -18.39 13.14 -3.50
C PHE A 72 -19.34 14.10 -4.19
N THR A 73 -20.55 14.14 -3.71
CA THR A 73 -21.57 15.13 -4.08
C THR A 73 -21.89 15.95 -2.84
N SER A 74 -21.92 17.27 -2.96
CA SER A 74 -22.25 18.17 -1.84
C SER A 74 -23.56 18.90 -2.09
N SER A 75 -24.31 19.08 -1.01
CA SER A 75 -25.59 19.79 -0.97
C SER A 75 -25.66 20.70 0.26
N ASP A 76 -26.51 21.74 0.22
CA ASP A 76 -26.89 22.54 1.38
C ASP A 76 -28.10 21.95 2.11
N THR A 77 -28.73 20.95 1.53
CA THR A 77 -29.93 20.28 2.05
C THR A 77 -29.59 18.82 2.39
N SER A 78 -29.88 18.43 3.63
CA SER A 78 -29.64 17.09 4.15
C SER A 78 -30.38 16.03 3.33
N GLY A 79 -29.63 15.06 2.80
CA GLY A 79 -30.17 13.91 2.08
C GLY A 79 -30.65 14.20 0.64
N ASP A 80 -30.59 15.44 0.17
CA ASP A 80 -30.98 15.77 -1.21
C ASP A 80 -29.74 16.03 -2.07
N PHE A 81 -29.43 15.07 -2.91
CA PHE A 81 -28.35 15.12 -3.92
C PHE A 81 -28.87 15.03 -5.35
N THR A 82 -30.19 15.21 -5.54
CA THR A 82 -30.85 15.06 -6.83
C THR A 82 -30.35 16.09 -7.83
N GLY A 83 -29.94 15.65 -9.00
CA GLY A 83 -29.45 16.52 -10.08
C GLY A 83 -28.08 17.15 -9.85
N LEU A 84 -27.42 16.87 -8.74
CA LEU A 84 -26.08 17.38 -8.44
C LEU A 84 -25.00 16.50 -9.09
N THR A 85 -23.93 17.15 -9.56
CA THR A 85 -22.82 16.45 -10.22
C THR A 85 -21.76 16.10 -9.21
N PRO A 86 -21.31 14.81 -9.10
CA PRO A 86 -20.23 14.41 -8.24
C PRO A 86 -18.88 15.01 -8.67
N THR A 87 -18.06 15.38 -7.68
CA THR A 87 -16.63 15.69 -7.87
C THR A 87 -15.83 14.40 -7.72
N THR A 88 -15.13 13.99 -8.77
CA THR A 88 -14.30 12.78 -8.75
C THR A 88 -12.86 13.12 -8.39
N ILE A 89 -12.27 12.31 -7.49
CA ILE A 89 -10.87 12.42 -7.08
C ILE A 89 -10.22 11.05 -7.32
N SER A 90 -9.22 11.02 -8.20
CA SER A 90 -8.48 9.80 -8.53
C SER A 90 -7.08 9.85 -7.94
N VAL A 91 -6.63 8.74 -7.36
CA VAL A 91 -5.22 8.48 -7.08
C VAL A 91 -4.62 7.84 -8.31
N SER A 92 -3.56 8.42 -8.84
CA SER A 92 -2.86 7.91 -10.02
C SER A 92 -1.98 6.70 -9.75
N ALA A 93 -1.75 6.34 -8.49
CA ALA A 93 -0.89 5.23 -8.09
C ALA A 93 -1.72 4.01 -7.67
N THR A 94 -1.39 2.86 -8.23
CA THR A 94 -1.85 1.56 -7.74
C THR A 94 -1.25 1.31 -6.36
N VAL A 95 -2.03 0.74 -5.46
CA VAL A 95 -1.52 0.27 -4.16
C VAL A 95 -0.47 -0.81 -4.41
N ASN A 96 0.71 -0.62 -3.84
CA ASN A 96 1.81 -1.57 -3.93
C ASN A 96 2.33 -1.85 -2.52
N CYS A 97 1.91 -2.97 -1.97
CA CYS A 97 2.31 -3.43 -0.66
C CYS A 97 3.32 -4.57 -0.79
N PRO A 98 4.59 -4.35 -0.44
CA PRO A 98 5.56 -5.44 -0.41
C PRO A 98 5.03 -6.60 0.44
N GLN A 99 4.84 -7.76 -0.18
CA GLN A 99 4.44 -8.96 0.53
C GLN A 99 5.67 -9.62 1.15
N PRO A 100 5.59 -10.07 2.40
CA PRO A 100 6.67 -10.88 2.96
C PRO A 100 6.82 -12.14 2.12
N VAL A 101 7.99 -12.34 1.54
CA VAL A 101 8.33 -13.56 0.83
C VAL A 101 8.98 -14.54 1.79
N THR A 102 8.68 -15.82 1.65
CA THR A 102 9.29 -16.88 2.45
C THR A 102 10.47 -17.46 1.69
N VAL A 103 11.65 -17.39 2.30
CA VAL A 103 12.85 -18.04 1.79
C VAL A 103 13.37 -19.03 2.82
N SER A 104 13.89 -20.14 2.36
CA SER A 104 14.67 -21.08 3.19
C SER A 104 16.14 -20.97 2.83
N SER A 105 17.02 -21.21 3.79
CA SER A 105 18.45 -21.20 3.55
C SER A 105 19.15 -22.36 4.22
N SER A 106 20.24 -22.81 3.62
CA SER A 106 21.17 -23.78 4.19
C SER A 106 22.60 -23.37 3.89
N GLN A 107 23.51 -23.62 4.82
CA GLN A 107 24.93 -23.37 4.66
C GLN A 107 25.71 -24.67 4.75
N SER A 108 26.72 -24.80 3.90
CA SER A 108 27.69 -25.89 3.97
C SER A 108 29.13 -25.36 3.85
N LEU A 109 30.05 -26.05 4.48
CA LEU A 109 31.47 -25.82 4.34
C LEU A 109 32.08 -26.96 3.53
N GLY A 110 32.84 -26.62 2.49
CA GLY A 110 33.64 -27.58 1.73
C GLY A 110 34.83 -28.09 2.52
N SER A 111 35.53 -29.06 1.97
CA SER A 111 36.80 -29.56 2.54
C SER A 111 37.90 -28.48 2.47
N CYS A 112 38.77 -28.44 3.47
CA CYS A 112 39.93 -27.56 3.43
C CYS A 112 40.85 -27.94 2.23
N SER A 113 41.26 -26.94 1.45
CA SER A 113 42.30 -27.08 0.43
C SER A 113 43.67 -27.11 1.09
N GLY A 114 44.71 -27.48 0.32
CA GLY A 114 46.09 -27.47 0.79
C GLY A 114 46.61 -26.09 1.22
N SER A 115 45.89 -25.01 0.94
CA SER A 115 46.15 -23.63 1.42
C SER A 115 45.50 -23.34 2.77
N GLY A 116 44.80 -24.29 3.39
CA GLY A 116 44.14 -24.10 4.67
C GLY A 116 42.81 -23.34 4.56
N THR A 117 42.26 -23.16 3.38
CA THR A 117 40.99 -22.49 3.13
C THR A 117 39.87 -23.49 2.80
N ALA A 118 38.65 -23.22 3.21
CA ALA A 118 37.46 -23.96 2.84
C ALA A 118 36.44 -23.00 2.19
N GLN A 119 35.74 -23.49 1.20
CA GLN A 119 34.66 -22.75 0.56
C GLN A 119 33.38 -22.87 1.42
N SER A 120 32.79 -21.76 1.74
CA SER A 120 31.41 -21.70 2.30
C SER A 120 30.41 -21.49 1.18
N THR A 121 29.40 -22.34 1.15
CA THR A 121 28.29 -22.23 0.18
C THR A 121 27.00 -21.97 0.94
N LEU A 122 26.31 -20.88 0.63
CA LEU A 122 24.95 -20.59 1.07
C LEU A 122 24.00 -20.92 -0.08
N THR A 123 23.02 -21.76 0.20
CA THR A 123 21.91 -22.01 -0.73
C THR A 123 20.68 -21.28 -0.18
N VAL A 124 20.08 -20.44 -0.98
CA VAL A 124 18.82 -19.74 -0.67
C VAL A 124 17.76 -20.21 -1.65
N THR A 125 16.64 -20.67 -1.14
CA THR A 125 15.51 -21.18 -1.95
C THR A 125 14.29 -20.33 -1.70
N ASN A 126 13.69 -19.81 -2.77
CA ASN A 126 12.40 -19.12 -2.70
C ASN A 126 11.28 -20.16 -2.56
N THR A 127 10.52 -20.07 -1.47
CA THR A 127 9.39 -20.96 -1.18
C THR A 127 8.04 -20.20 -1.20
N SER A 128 8.00 -18.94 -1.68
CA SER A 128 6.84 -18.05 -1.62
C SER A 128 6.11 -18.14 -2.93
N GLY A 129 5.93 -18.76 -3.79
CA GLY A 129 5.11 -18.70 -5.04
C GLY A 129 5.13 -17.38 -5.82
N SER A 130 5.99 -16.43 -5.44
CA SER A 130 6.23 -15.16 -6.12
C SER A 130 7.73 -14.84 -6.14
N THR A 131 8.17 -13.97 -7.06
CA THR A 131 9.58 -13.58 -7.13
C THR A 131 10.04 -12.95 -5.82
N ALA A 132 11.14 -13.46 -5.25
CA ALA A 132 11.78 -12.88 -4.07
C ALA A 132 13.06 -12.14 -4.49
N TYR A 133 13.28 -10.95 -3.93
CA TYR A 133 14.53 -10.23 -4.06
C TYR A 133 15.33 -10.43 -2.78
N VAL A 134 16.52 -10.96 -2.89
CA VAL A 134 17.38 -11.22 -1.74
C VAL A 134 18.70 -10.49 -1.88
N LYS A 135 19.18 -9.95 -0.74
CA LYS A 135 20.54 -9.48 -0.58
C LYS A 135 21.26 -10.48 0.31
N VAL A 136 22.38 -10.99 -0.14
CA VAL A 136 23.20 -11.92 0.61
C VAL A 136 24.47 -11.21 1.10
N GLU A 137 24.68 -11.24 2.40
CA GLU A 137 25.86 -10.67 3.04
C GLU A 137 26.59 -11.76 3.84
N TYR A 138 27.90 -11.64 3.94
CA TYR A 138 28.72 -12.54 4.73
C TYR A 138 29.68 -11.77 5.63
N SER A 139 30.08 -12.40 6.72
CA SER A 139 31.07 -11.90 7.67
C SER A 139 32.12 -12.99 7.94
N THR A 140 33.39 -12.60 7.99
CA THR A 140 34.52 -13.47 8.35
C THR A 140 35.13 -13.14 9.72
N ASP A 141 34.56 -12.17 10.44
CA ASP A 141 35.05 -11.66 11.72
C ASP A 141 34.01 -11.76 12.84
N GLY A 142 33.12 -12.75 12.76
CA GLY A 142 32.11 -13.00 13.79
C GLY A 142 30.95 -11.99 13.78
N GLY A 143 30.68 -11.33 12.63
CA GLY A 143 29.57 -10.39 12.48
C GLY A 143 29.93 -8.93 12.78
N SER A 144 31.22 -8.62 12.98
CA SER A 144 31.66 -7.25 13.21
C SER A 144 31.64 -6.40 11.93
N ASN A 145 31.97 -7.01 10.81
CA ASN A 145 31.86 -6.37 9.49
C ASN A 145 31.16 -7.31 8.50
N TRP A 146 30.38 -6.73 7.59
CA TRP A 146 29.62 -7.46 6.59
C TRP A 146 29.99 -7.01 5.18
N SER A 147 30.07 -7.97 4.26
CA SER A 147 30.32 -7.74 2.83
C SER A 147 29.20 -8.36 2.03
N THR A 148 28.77 -7.67 0.96
CA THR A 148 27.75 -8.19 0.05
C THR A 148 28.34 -9.29 -0.81
N ALA A 149 27.72 -10.45 -0.84
CA ALA A 149 28.06 -11.56 -1.73
C ALA A 149 27.27 -11.51 -3.03
N ASP A 150 25.95 -11.20 -2.94
CA ASP A 150 25.07 -11.14 -4.11
C ASP A 150 23.81 -10.31 -3.81
N GLU A 151 23.24 -9.73 -4.88
CA GLU A 151 21.92 -9.07 -4.87
C GLU A 151 21.18 -9.51 -6.15
N ALA A 152 20.29 -10.49 -6.05
CA ALA A 152 19.62 -11.06 -7.20
C ALA A 152 18.16 -11.41 -6.93
N PRO A 153 17.30 -11.40 -7.98
CA PRO A 153 15.97 -11.98 -7.87
C PRO A 153 16.05 -13.51 -7.84
N LEU A 154 15.27 -14.15 -6.97
CA LEU A 154 15.02 -15.58 -6.94
C LEU A 154 13.63 -15.85 -7.51
N TYR A 155 13.52 -16.69 -8.52
CA TYR A 155 12.31 -17.08 -9.23
C TYR A 155 11.70 -18.33 -8.62
#